data_d25761e901f17ba2efc869151bd584a2
#
_entry.id   d25761e901f17ba2efc869151bd584a2
#
_cell.length_a   1.000
_cell.length_b   1.000
_cell.length_c   1.000
_cell.angle_alpha   90.00
_cell.angle_beta   90.00
_cell.angle_gamma   90.00
#
_symmetry.space_group_name_H-M   'P 1'
#
loop_
_entity.id
_entity.type
_entity.pdbx_description
1 polymer ?
#
loop_
_entity_poly.entity_id
_entity_poly.type
_entity_poly.pdbx_seq_one_letter_code
_entity_poly.pdbx_strand_id
1 'polypeptide(L)'
;MEKGHPFYKYYYGDVNEVIKVSENIVKFIFSTNTNKELPLIIGQLPVLPQHYWEDKNFEETTLEIPVGSGPYRIKSFDAGRSITYELNENYWGLKNNVVPIKVGKDNISTIRYDYYKDRGVEREAFKSGEIDFFSENTSKEWATGYEINAVEEGLIKKELISHENPQGMQAFAFNTRKDIFKDKRVRKALSYAFDFEWTNKNLFYGAYKRTDSFFENSELASKGLPS
;
A
#
# COMPACT_ATOMS: atom_id res chain seq x y z
N MET A 1 24.24 -0.91 8.94
CA MET A 1 23.07 -0.08 9.29
C MET A 1 23.14 0.29 10.75
N GLU A 2 23.60 1.47 11.03
CA GLU A 2 23.79 1.97 12.39
C GLU A 2 22.62 2.82 12.86
N LYS A 3 21.92 3.46 11.91
CA LYS A 3 20.80 4.38 12.14
C LYS A 3 19.53 3.91 11.45
N GLY A 4 18.39 4.41 11.92
CA GLY A 4 17.08 4.11 11.40
C GLY A 4 16.32 3.06 12.20
N HIS A 5 15.13 2.67 11.71
CA HIS A 5 14.27 1.75 12.44
C HIS A 5 14.94 0.37 12.61
N PRO A 6 14.92 -0.24 13.82
CA PRO A 6 15.58 -1.52 14.11
C PRO A 6 15.20 -2.68 13.19
N PHE A 7 13.99 -2.66 12.62
CA PHE A 7 13.54 -3.64 11.65
C PHE A 7 14.46 -3.73 10.42
N TYR A 8 14.97 -2.61 9.92
CA TYR A 8 15.87 -2.59 8.78
C TYR A 8 17.21 -3.27 9.05
N LYS A 9 17.70 -3.16 10.30
CA LYS A 9 18.91 -3.86 10.72
C LYS A 9 18.76 -5.38 10.60
N TYR A 10 17.59 -5.89 10.98
CA TYR A 10 17.25 -7.31 10.83
C TYR A 10 17.00 -7.68 9.36
N TYR A 11 16.25 -6.85 8.64
CA TYR A 11 15.80 -7.12 7.27
C TYR A 11 16.95 -7.18 6.27
N TYR A 12 17.99 -6.35 6.47
CA TYR A 12 19.21 -6.31 5.65
C TYR A 12 20.42 -6.98 6.33
N GLY A 13 20.20 -7.76 7.37
CA GLY A 13 21.25 -8.35 8.18
C GLY A 13 22.22 -9.27 7.43
N ASP A 14 21.78 -9.86 6.34
CA ASP A 14 22.60 -10.71 5.47
C ASP A 14 23.45 -9.92 4.46
N VAL A 15 23.38 -8.60 4.43
CA VAL A 15 24.31 -7.76 3.64
C VAL A 15 25.61 -7.63 4.42
N ASN A 16 26.69 -8.22 3.90
CA ASN A 16 28.01 -8.17 4.53
C ASN A 16 28.77 -6.89 4.19
N GLU A 17 28.72 -6.49 2.91
CA GLU A 17 29.48 -5.36 2.41
C GLU A 17 28.76 -4.67 1.25
N VAL A 18 28.97 -3.35 1.13
CA VAL A 18 28.47 -2.53 0.01
C VAL A 18 29.65 -1.78 -0.58
N ILE A 19 29.95 -2.01 -1.85
CA ILE A 19 31.11 -1.46 -2.55
C ILE A 19 30.65 -0.54 -3.68
N LYS A 20 31.15 0.70 -3.70
CA LYS A 20 31.05 1.57 -4.87
C LYS A 20 32.07 1.09 -5.91
N VAL A 21 31.59 0.50 -7.00
CA VAL A 21 32.43 0.02 -8.11
C VAL A 21 32.74 1.15 -9.08
N SER A 22 31.77 2.00 -9.36
CA SER A 22 31.91 3.20 -10.22
C SER A 22 30.87 4.24 -9.80
N GLU A 23 30.78 5.35 -10.55
CA GLU A 23 29.76 6.38 -10.28
C GLU A 23 28.31 5.85 -10.33
N ASN A 24 28.06 4.86 -11.19
CA ASN A 24 26.72 4.33 -11.44
C ASN A 24 26.54 2.86 -11.05
N ILE A 25 27.55 2.26 -10.40
CA ILE A 25 27.52 0.84 -10.04
C ILE A 25 27.84 0.66 -8.57
N VAL A 26 26.89 0.04 -7.86
CA VAL A 26 27.04 -0.41 -6.47
C VAL A 26 26.95 -1.92 -6.42
N LYS A 27 27.88 -2.57 -5.73
CA LYS A 27 27.90 -4.02 -5.52
C LYS A 27 27.57 -4.34 -4.07
N PHE A 28 26.59 -5.20 -3.86
CA PHE A 28 26.26 -5.77 -2.56
C PHE A 28 26.85 -7.16 -2.44
N ILE A 29 27.52 -7.43 -1.33
CA ILE A 29 28.07 -8.75 -0.99
C ILE A 29 27.24 -9.31 0.17
N PHE A 30 26.71 -10.51 -0.01
CA PHE A 30 25.87 -11.18 0.98
C PHE A 30 26.69 -12.19 1.79
N SER A 31 26.39 -12.30 3.09
CA SER A 31 26.99 -13.25 4.00
C SER A 31 26.51 -14.69 3.79
N THR A 32 25.35 -14.86 3.13
CA THR A 32 24.73 -16.15 2.87
C THR A 32 24.10 -16.21 1.48
N ASN A 33 23.95 -17.41 0.93
CA ASN A 33 23.24 -17.68 -0.32
C ASN A 33 21.86 -18.35 -0.09
N THR A 34 21.45 -18.53 1.14
CA THR A 34 20.19 -19.19 1.49
C THR A 34 18.98 -18.26 1.38
N ASN A 35 19.18 -16.97 1.60
CA ASN A 35 18.13 -15.95 1.46
C ASN A 35 17.98 -15.55 -0.02
N LYS A 36 17.12 -16.26 -0.75
CA LYS A 36 16.88 -16.03 -2.18
C LYS A 36 16.14 -14.72 -2.48
N GLU A 37 15.46 -14.15 -1.49
CA GLU A 37 14.69 -12.91 -1.64
C GLU A 37 15.55 -11.66 -1.47
N LEU A 38 16.71 -11.79 -0.84
CA LEU A 38 17.57 -10.65 -0.49
C LEU A 38 17.92 -9.73 -1.67
N PRO A 39 18.20 -10.22 -2.90
CA PRO A 39 18.43 -9.34 -4.05
C PRO A 39 17.20 -8.47 -4.40
N LEU A 40 15.99 -9.02 -4.26
CA LEU A 40 14.73 -8.29 -4.50
C LEU A 40 14.49 -7.27 -3.37
N ILE A 41 14.77 -7.66 -2.13
CA ILE A 41 14.69 -6.80 -0.94
C ILE A 41 15.62 -5.58 -1.09
N ILE A 42 16.86 -5.80 -1.52
CA ILE A 42 17.81 -4.72 -1.80
C ILE A 42 17.33 -3.81 -2.93
N GLY A 43 16.68 -4.37 -3.95
CA GLY A 43 16.09 -3.59 -5.03
C GLY A 43 14.95 -2.64 -4.61
N GLN A 44 14.39 -2.85 -3.43
CA GLN A 44 13.35 -1.99 -2.84
C GLN A 44 13.93 -0.91 -1.90
N LEU A 45 15.24 -0.91 -1.68
CA LEU A 45 15.89 0.06 -0.79
C LEU A 45 15.70 1.49 -1.31
N PRO A 46 15.11 2.40 -0.52
CA PRO A 46 15.04 3.81 -0.89
C PRO A 46 16.44 4.41 -1.03
N VAL A 47 16.73 4.97 -2.20
CA VAL A 47 17.98 5.68 -2.46
C VAL A 47 17.82 7.13 -2.03
N LEU A 48 18.63 7.57 -1.07
CA LEU A 48 18.55 8.90 -0.51
C LEU A 48 19.61 9.83 -1.12
N PRO A 49 19.29 11.12 -1.39
CA PRO A 49 20.25 12.08 -1.93
C PRO A 49 21.26 12.49 -0.85
N GLN A 50 22.55 12.20 -1.07
CA GLN A 50 23.61 12.52 -0.12
C GLN A 50 23.63 14.00 0.23
N HIS A 51 23.60 14.89 -0.77
CA HIS A 51 23.66 16.34 -0.57
C HIS A 51 22.53 16.93 0.29
N TYR A 52 21.43 16.19 0.47
CA TYR A 52 20.33 16.60 1.35
C TYR A 52 20.54 16.09 2.78
N TRP A 53 21.14 14.90 2.94
CA TRP A 53 21.20 14.21 4.22
C TRP A 53 22.53 14.35 4.96
N GLU A 54 23.64 14.75 4.28
CA GLU A 54 25.00 14.75 4.86
C GLU A 54 25.14 15.61 6.12
N ASP A 55 24.40 16.73 6.18
CA ASP A 55 24.42 17.66 7.32
C ASP A 55 23.22 17.50 8.26
N LYS A 56 22.39 16.44 8.09
CA LYS A 56 21.16 16.23 8.85
C LYS A 56 21.23 14.97 9.72
N ASN A 57 20.60 15.06 10.88
CA ASN A 57 20.38 13.88 11.69
C ASN A 57 19.22 13.05 11.13
N PHE A 58 19.52 11.90 10.53
CA PHE A 58 18.53 11.01 9.91
C PHE A 58 17.46 10.49 10.88
N GLU A 59 17.73 10.48 12.17
CA GLU A 59 16.82 9.98 13.20
C GLU A 59 15.90 11.06 13.79
N GLU A 60 16.13 12.32 13.44
CA GLU A 60 15.26 13.42 13.90
C GLU A 60 14.06 13.60 13.01
N THR A 61 12.91 13.83 13.65
CA THR A 61 11.69 14.22 12.94
C THR A 61 11.85 15.67 12.45
N THR A 62 11.61 15.87 11.17
CA THR A 62 11.65 17.20 10.55
C THR A 62 10.36 17.48 9.77
N LEU A 63 10.02 18.75 9.67
CA LEU A 63 8.99 19.26 8.76
C LEU A 63 9.59 19.89 7.50
N GLU A 64 10.90 19.75 7.28
CA GLU A 64 11.51 20.17 6.04
C GLU A 64 11.06 19.29 4.88
N ILE A 65 10.80 19.92 3.73
CA ILE A 65 10.38 19.19 2.53
C ILE A 65 11.55 18.34 2.02
N PRO A 66 11.38 16.99 1.95
CA PRO A 66 12.44 16.11 1.48
C PRO A 66 12.64 16.22 -0.03
N VAL A 67 13.86 15.96 -0.47
CA VAL A 67 14.18 15.81 -1.90
C VAL A 67 13.86 14.39 -2.34
N GLY A 68 12.92 14.26 -3.28
CA GLY A 68 12.55 12.98 -3.89
C GLY A 68 12.98 12.89 -5.36
N SER A 69 13.00 11.66 -5.90
CA SER A 69 13.32 11.37 -7.31
C SER A 69 12.09 11.02 -8.17
N GLY A 70 10.90 11.12 -7.59
CA GLY A 70 9.63 10.76 -8.24
C GLY A 70 9.07 11.84 -9.17
N PRO A 71 7.94 11.54 -9.82
CA PRO A 71 7.26 12.47 -10.71
C PRO A 71 6.63 13.67 -10.01
N TYR A 72 6.38 13.57 -8.72
CA TYR A 72 5.80 14.64 -7.91
C TYR A 72 6.73 15.09 -6.81
N ARG A 73 6.69 16.37 -6.49
CA ARG A 73 7.35 16.96 -5.34
C ARG A 73 6.34 17.65 -4.41
N ILE A 74 6.63 17.73 -3.14
CA ILE A 74 5.81 18.47 -2.20
C ILE A 74 5.93 19.96 -2.53
N LYS A 75 4.81 20.61 -2.84
CA LYS A 75 4.72 22.04 -3.07
C LYS A 75 4.55 22.81 -1.76
N SER A 76 3.65 22.32 -0.92
CA SER A 76 3.33 22.90 0.38
C SER A 76 2.63 21.88 1.26
N PHE A 77 2.59 22.14 2.56
CA PHE A 77 1.79 21.36 3.49
C PHE A 77 1.30 22.24 4.65
N ASP A 78 0.18 21.83 5.23
CA ASP A 78 -0.31 22.31 6.53
C ASP A 78 -0.28 21.10 7.48
N ALA A 79 0.61 21.13 8.47
CA ALA A 79 0.92 19.97 9.30
C ALA A 79 -0.33 19.41 10.00
N GLY A 80 -0.61 18.14 9.75
CA GLY A 80 -1.77 17.42 10.27
C GLY A 80 -3.10 17.72 9.54
N ARG A 81 -3.10 18.55 8.49
CA ARG A 81 -4.30 18.91 7.73
C ARG A 81 -4.21 18.55 6.26
N SER A 82 -3.16 18.99 5.57
CA SER A 82 -3.05 18.73 4.14
C SER A 82 -1.62 18.69 3.64
N ILE A 83 -1.41 17.99 2.51
CA ILE A 83 -0.18 18.04 1.73
C ILE A 83 -0.57 18.26 0.27
N THR A 84 0.09 19.22 -0.37
CA THR A 84 -0.08 19.50 -1.79
C THR A 84 1.19 19.09 -2.55
N TYR A 85 1.02 18.25 -3.55
CA TYR A 85 2.06 17.84 -4.48
C TYR A 85 1.87 18.57 -5.81
N GLU A 86 2.98 18.89 -6.47
CA GLU A 86 2.98 19.36 -7.85
C GLU A 86 3.82 18.46 -8.74
N LEU A 87 3.43 18.33 -9.99
CA LEU A 87 4.18 17.57 -10.99
C LEU A 87 5.55 18.19 -11.20
N ASN A 88 6.58 17.35 -11.14
CA ASN A 88 7.95 17.75 -11.44
C ASN A 88 8.17 17.69 -12.96
N GLU A 89 8.06 18.81 -13.66
CA GLU A 89 8.24 18.91 -15.11
C GLU A 89 9.62 18.45 -15.59
N ASN A 90 10.61 18.43 -14.69
CA ASN A 90 11.96 17.95 -14.96
C ASN A 90 12.14 16.45 -14.66
N TYR A 91 11.07 15.76 -14.24
CA TYR A 91 11.16 14.35 -13.98
C TYR A 91 11.59 13.58 -15.23
N TRP A 92 12.66 12.80 -15.11
CA TRP A 92 13.27 12.07 -16.23
C TRP A 92 12.29 11.13 -16.95
N GLY A 93 11.34 10.56 -16.22
CA GLY A 93 10.36 9.63 -16.76
C GLY A 93 9.27 10.28 -17.62
N LEU A 94 9.09 11.60 -17.56
CA LEU A 94 8.18 12.33 -18.46
C LEU A 94 8.77 12.53 -19.86
N LYS A 95 10.09 12.66 -19.93
CA LYS A 95 10.81 12.98 -21.19
C LYS A 95 11.10 11.74 -22.04
N ASN A 96 11.06 10.58 -21.46
CA ASN A 96 11.40 9.32 -22.11
C ASN A 96 10.13 8.48 -22.29
N ASN A 97 9.61 8.43 -23.52
CA ASN A 97 8.57 7.46 -23.93
C ASN A 97 9.05 5.99 -23.81
N VAL A 98 10.04 5.72 -22.94
CA VAL A 98 10.79 4.47 -22.87
C VAL A 98 10.02 3.37 -22.14
N VAL A 99 8.96 3.70 -21.41
CA VAL A 99 8.21 2.67 -20.68
C VAL A 99 6.73 2.76 -21.02
N PRO A 100 6.18 1.81 -21.81
CA PRO A 100 4.75 1.73 -22.14
C PRO A 100 3.82 1.74 -20.91
N ILE A 101 4.35 1.34 -19.75
CA ILE A 101 3.65 1.29 -18.46
C ILE A 101 3.22 2.66 -17.90
N LYS A 102 3.73 3.77 -18.48
CA LYS A 102 3.45 5.14 -18.01
C LYS A 102 2.38 5.89 -18.81
N VAL A 103 1.84 5.29 -19.85
CA VAL A 103 0.74 5.91 -20.60
C VAL A 103 -0.46 6.09 -19.63
N GLY A 104 -0.91 7.34 -19.47
CA GLY A 104 -2.01 7.69 -18.57
C GLY A 104 -1.62 7.86 -17.10
N LYS A 105 -0.33 7.76 -16.74
CA LYS A 105 0.18 8.07 -15.40
C LYS A 105 0.84 9.45 -15.36
N ASP A 106 0.93 10.00 -14.15
CA ASP A 106 1.64 11.27 -13.88
C ASP A 106 1.18 12.43 -14.79
N ASN A 107 -0.14 12.50 -15.05
CA ASN A 107 -0.77 13.50 -15.93
C ASN A 107 -1.58 14.57 -15.19
N ILE A 108 -1.61 14.52 -13.86
CA ILE A 108 -2.28 15.51 -13.02
C ILE A 108 -1.24 16.52 -12.54
N SER A 109 -1.46 17.81 -12.77
CA SER A 109 -0.49 18.86 -12.44
C SER A 109 -0.33 19.09 -10.94
N THR A 110 -1.41 18.94 -10.18
CA THR A 110 -1.44 19.17 -8.73
C THR A 110 -2.33 18.14 -8.06
N ILE A 111 -1.83 17.52 -7.00
CA ILE A 111 -2.57 16.55 -6.18
C ILE A 111 -2.54 17.05 -4.74
N ARG A 112 -3.70 17.24 -4.13
CA ARG A 112 -3.82 17.61 -2.73
C ARG A 112 -4.44 16.47 -1.94
N TYR A 113 -3.82 16.12 -0.82
CA TYR A 113 -4.37 15.20 0.17
C TYR A 113 -4.82 15.99 1.38
N ASP A 114 -6.11 15.91 1.69
CA ASP A 114 -6.70 16.46 2.91
C ASP A 114 -6.91 15.33 3.92
N TYR A 115 -6.50 15.55 5.17
CA TYR A 115 -6.55 14.55 6.22
C TYR A 115 -7.72 14.82 7.16
N TYR A 116 -8.61 13.87 7.27
CA TYR A 116 -9.75 13.89 8.18
C TYR A 116 -9.53 12.88 9.31
N LYS A 117 -9.92 13.27 10.53
CA LYS A 117 -9.86 12.35 11.69
C LYS A 117 -10.98 11.32 11.69
N ASP A 118 -12.11 11.68 11.08
CA ASP A 118 -13.31 10.87 11.03
C ASP A 118 -13.70 10.59 9.58
N ARG A 119 -13.93 9.31 9.28
CA ARG A 119 -14.25 8.84 7.94
C ARG A 119 -15.64 9.30 7.46
N GLY A 120 -16.57 9.51 8.40
CA GLY A 120 -17.89 10.04 8.08
C GLY A 120 -17.83 11.50 7.63
N VAL A 121 -17.02 12.32 8.33
CA VAL A 121 -16.80 13.72 7.97
C VAL A 121 -16.11 13.83 6.61
N GLU A 122 -15.10 12.98 6.35
CA GLU A 122 -14.43 12.90 5.04
C GLU A 122 -15.42 12.56 3.92
N ARG A 123 -16.33 11.61 4.15
CA ARG A 123 -17.37 11.23 3.20
C ARG A 123 -18.34 12.38 2.90
N GLU A 124 -18.75 13.13 3.92
CA GLU A 124 -19.63 14.27 3.72
C GLU A 124 -18.91 15.40 2.97
N ALA A 125 -17.62 15.65 3.23
CA ALA A 125 -16.79 16.57 2.46
C ALA A 125 -16.71 16.17 0.98
N PHE A 126 -16.57 14.86 0.69
CA PHE A 126 -16.65 14.35 -0.69
C PHE A 126 -18.02 14.60 -1.32
N LYS A 127 -19.11 14.30 -0.61
CA LYS A 127 -20.47 14.52 -1.12
C LYS A 127 -20.79 15.99 -1.37
N SER A 128 -20.18 16.90 -0.61
CA SER A 128 -20.31 18.36 -0.80
C SER A 128 -19.43 18.91 -1.93
N GLY A 129 -18.57 18.10 -2.53
CA GLY A 129 -17.69 18.50 -3.62
C GLY A 129 -16.38 19.18 -3.17
N GLU A 130 -16.01 19.05 -1.90
CA GLU A 130 -14.72 19.52 -1.39
C GLU A 130 -13.55 18.61 -1.77
N ILE A 131 -13.85 17.35 -2.11
CA ILE A 131 -12.91 16.31 -2.49
C ILE A 131 -13.31 15.74 -3.86
N ASP A 132 -12.38 15.67 -4.81
CA ASP A 132 -12.62 15.16 -6.16
C ASP A 132 -12.61 13.64 -6.27
N PHE A 133 -11.89 12.95 -5.38
CA PHE A 133 -11.75 11.50 -5.39
C PHE A 133 -11.83 10.92 -3.98
N PHE A 134 -12.66 9.91 -3.80
CA PHE A 134 -12.84 9.23 -2.54
C PHE A 134 -12.88 7.72 -2.74
N SER A 135 -12.06 6.98 -2.00
CA SER A 135 -12.08 5.51 -2.02
C SER A 135 -12.99 4.98 -0.91
N GLU A 136 -14.18 4.50 -1.26
CA GLU A 136 -15.11 3.94 -0.28
C GLU A 136 -14.80 2.47 -0.01
N ASN A 137 -14.37 2.17 1.21
CA ASN A 137 -13.99 0.82 1.65
C ASN A 137 -15.04 0.17 2.57
N THR A 138 -16.12 0.89 2.89
CA THR A 138 -17.18 0.39 3.77
C THR A 138 -18.33 -0.15 2.93
N SER A 139 -18.53 -1.46 2.94
CA SER A 139 -19.54 -2.13 2.10
C SER A 139 -20.96 -1.59 2.31
N LYS A 140 -21.34 -1.27 3.56
CA LYS A 140 -22.61 -0.62 3.87
C LYS A 140 -22.74 0.72 3.16
N GLU A 141 -21.76 1.59 3.30
CA GLU A 141 -21.78 2.92 2.70
C GLU A 141 -21.75 2.85 1.18
N TRP A 142 -20.93 1.93 0.63
CA TRP A 142 -20.96 1.65 -0.80
C TRP A 142 -22.33 1.24 -1.29
N ALA A 143 -23.05 0.39 -0.54
CA ALA A 143 -24.37 -0.10 -0.93
C ALA A 143 -25.45 0.97 -0.80
N THR A 144 -25.48 1.74 0.29
CA THR A 144 -26.60 2.61 0.66
C THR A 144 -26.27 4.08 0.85
N GLY A 145 -25.01 4.43 1.02
CA GLY A 145 -24.59 5.80 1.40
C GLY A 145 -24.57 6.80 0.25
N TYR A 146 -24.75 6.35 -1.00
CA TYR A 146 -24.67 7.18 -2.20
C TYR A 146 -25.97 7.21 -2.99
N GLU A 147 -27.11 6.97 -2.36
CA GLU A 147 -28.45 7.20 -2.90
C GLU A 147 -28.82 8.68 -2.71
N ILE A 148 -28.16 9.56 -3.47
CA ILE A 148 -28.25 11.01 -3.35
C ILE A 148 -28.39 11.67 -4.73
N ASN A 149 -29.00 12.84 -4.79
CA ASN A 149 -29.24 13.58 -6.03
C ASN A 149 -27.96 13.80 -6.85
N ALA A 150 -26.84 14.08 -6.21
CA ALA A 150 -25.56 14.31 -6.90
C ALA A 150 -25.09 13.10 -7.73
N VAL A 151 -25.42 11.87 -7.32
CA VAL A 151 -25.17 10.65 -8.10
C VAL A 151 -26.17 10.52 -9.24
N GLU A 152 -27.45 10.79 -8.99
CA GLU A 152 -28.52 10.74 -10.00
C GLU A 152 -28.31 11.78 -11.11
N GLU A 153 -27.83 12.97 -10.73
CA GLU A 153 -27.50 14.08 -11.64
C GLU A 153 -26.14 13.90 -12.35
N GLY A 154 -25.38 12.86 -12.01
CA GLY A 154 -24.08 12.57 -12.60
C GLY A 154 -22.94 13.46 -12.13
N LEU A 155 -23.12 14.26 -11.07
CA LEU A 155 -22.10 15.07 -10.44
C LEU A 155 -21.09 14.21 -9.67
N ILE A 156 -21.54 13.08 -9.14
CA ILE A 156 -20.71 12.05 -8.51
C ILE A 156 -20.83 10.76 -9.32
N LYS A 157 -19.70 10.25 -9.78
CA LYS A 157 -19.61 8.94 -10.44
C LYS A 157 -19.22 7.87 -9.43
N LYS A 158 -20.08 6.88 -9.25
CA LYS A 158 -19.81 5.69 -8.44
C LYS A 158 -19.29 4.57 -9.35
N GLU A 159 -18.07 4.09 -9.12
CA GLU A 159 -17.45 3.12 -10.00
C GLU A 159 -16.76 1.99 -9.21
N LEU A 160 -17.04 0.74 -9.58
CA LEU A 160 -16.32 -0.42 -9.08
C LEU A 160 -15.23 -0.78 -10.06
N ILE A 161 -13.97 -0.54 -9.65
CA ILE A 161 -12.80 -0.80 -10.49
C ILE A 161 -12.28 -2.21 -10.21
N SER A 162 -12.51 -3.12 -11.14
CA SER A 162 -11.96 -4.47 -11.08
C SER A 162 -10.46 -4.47 -11.38
N HIS A 163 -9.70 -5.30 -10.67
CA HIS A 163 -8.28 -5.46 -10.87
C HIS A 163 -7.83 -6.89 -10.59
N GLU A 164 -6.68 -7.27 -11.14
CA GLU A 164 -6.08 -8.59 -10.99
C GLU A 164 -4.89 -8.60 -9.99
N ASN A 165 -4.80 -7.59 -9.13
CA ASN A 165 -3.73 -7.55 -8.13
C ASN A 165 -3.88 -8.70 -7.13
N PRO A 166 -2.78 -9.30 -6.66
CA PRO A 166 -2.81 -10.26 -5.57
C PRO A 166 -3.58 -9.72 -4.37
N GLN A 167 -4.42 -10.54 -3.77
CA GLN A 167 -5.27 -10.16 -2.65
C GLN A 167 -4.66 -10.62 -1.33
N GLY A 168 -4.67 -9.74 -0.34
CA GLY A 168 -4.32 -10.08 1.03
C GLY A 168 -5.42 -10.91 1.70
N MET A 169 -5.05 -11.63 2.76
CA MET A 169 -5.97 -12.39 3.58
C MET A 169 -6.22 -11.66 4.90
N GLN A 170 -7.48 -11.42 5.23
CA GLN A 170 -7.89 -11.07 6.59
C GLN A 170 -8.40 -12.32 7.28
N ALA A 171 -7.75 -12.71 8.38
CA ALA A 171 -8.08 -13.94 9.09
C ALA A 171 -7.73 -13.87 10.57
N PHE A 172 -8.35 -14.74 11.37
CA PHE A 172 -7.93 -15.00 12.73
C PHE A 172 -6.80 -16.04 12.72
N ALA A 173 -5.58 -15.63 13.05
CA ALA A 173 -4.43 -16.52 13.15
C ALA A 173 -4.45 -17.24 14.51
N PHE A 174 -4.56 -18.56 14.49
CA PHE A 174 -4.49 -19.37 15.71
C PHE A 174 -3.03 -19.60 16.12
N ASN A 175 -2.71 -19.24 17.37
CA ASN A 175 -1.40 -19.57 17.93
C ASN A 175 -1.33 -21.07 18.26
N THR A 176 -0.84 -21.87 17.30
CA THR A 176 -0.76 -23.34 17.42
C THR A 176 0.25 -23.81 18.47
N ARG A 177 1.01 -22.91 19.12
CA ARG A 177 1.83 -23.26 20.30
C ARG A 177 1.00 -23.46 21.56
N LYS A 178 -0.23 -22.91 21.59
CA LYS A 178 -1.19 -23.16 22.67
C LYS A 178 -1.85 -24.54 22.46
N ASP A 179 -1.95 -25.34 23.51
CA ASP A 179 -2.45 -26.71 23.46
C ASP A 179 -3.84 -26.83 22.84
N ILE A 180 -4.75 -25.91 23.19
CA ILE A 180 -6.11 -25.90 22.64
C ILE A 180 -6.13 -25.77 21.11
N PHE A 181 -5.14 -25.08 20.51
CA PHE A 181 -5.06 -24.88 19.07
C PHE A 181 -4.14 -25.84 18.33
N LYS A 182 -3.48 -26.76 19.05
CA LYS A 182 -2.72 -27.84 18.41
C LYS A 182 -3.63 -28.80 17.66
N ASP A 183 -4.81 -29.09 18.20
CA ASP A 183 -5.78 -29.97 17.56
C ASP A 183 -6.44 -29.25 16.35
N LYS A 184 -6.25 -29.83 15.18
CA LYS A 184 -6.83 -29.32 13.92
C LYS A 184 -8.37 -29.28 13.97
N ARG A 185 -9.00 -30.21 14.71
CA ARG A 185 -10.47 -30.28 14.83
C ARG A 185 -11.01 -29.06 15.55
N VAL A 186 -10.32 -28.55 16.59
CA VAL A 186 -10.70 -27.33 17.31
C VAL A 186 -10.66 -26.12 16.35
N ARG A 187 -9.58 -25.98 15.59
CA ARG A 187 -9.46 -24.90 14.61
C ARG A 187 -10.56 -24.96 13.54
N LYS A 188 -10.87 -26.18 13.06
CA LYS A 188 -11.95 -26.41 12.09
C LYS A 188 -13.33 -26.08 12.68
N ALA A 189 -13.58 -26.46 13.93
CA ALA A 189 -14.83 -26.13 14.62
C ALA A 189 -15.03 -24.63 14.74
N LEU A 190 -13.99 -23.88 15.09
CA LEU A 190 -14.06 -22.40 15.14
C LEU A 190 -14.29 -21.78 13.76
N SER A 191 -13.75 -22.36 12.68
CA SER A 191 -14.04 -21.91 11.33
C SER A 191 -15.51 -22.11 10.94
N TYR A 192 -16.15 -23.15 11.44
CA TYR A 192 -17.59 -23.39 11.22
C TYR A 192 -18.48 -22.52 12.10
N ALA A 193 -17.98 -22.01 13.22
CA ALA A 193 -18.74 -21.09 14.07
C ALA A 193 -18.92 -19.70 13.43
N PHE A 194 -18.14 -19.37 12.40
CA PHE A 194 -18.27 -18.13 11.65
C PHE A 194 -19.04 -18.38 10.34
N ASP A 195 -20.32 -18.01 10.34
CA ASP A 195 -21.15 -18.05 9.14
C ASP A 195 -20.80 -16.88 8.21
N PHE A 196 -19.85 -17.11 7.31
CA PHE A 196 -19.42 -16.11 6.34
C PHE A 196 -20.55 -15.73 5.38
N GLU A 197 -21.31 -16.69 4.89
CA GLU A 197 -22.35 -16.45 3.87
C GLU A 197 -23.48 -15.58 4.43
N TRP A 198 -23.93 -15.89 5.64
CA TRP A 198 -24.89 -15.04 6.35
C TRP A 198 -24.34 -13.65 6.60
N THR A 199 -23.10 -13.55 7.09
CA THR A 199 -22.44 -12.30 7.40
C THR A 199 -22.25 -11.45 6.14
N ASN A 200 -21.77 -12.07 5.06
CA ASN A 200 -21.59 -11.39 3.77
C ASN A 200 -22.91 -10.86 3.23
N LYS A 201 -23.94 -11.67 3.24
CA LYS A 201 -25.27 -11.29 2.73
C LYS A 201 -25.89 -10.16 3.56
N ASN A 202 -25.87 -10.27 4.90
CA ASN A 202 -26.67 -9.40 5.78
C ASN A 202 -25.92 -8.17 6.31
N LEU A 203 -24.57 -8.27 6.45
CA LEU A 203 -23.77 -7.18 7.00
C LEU A 203 -22.86 -6.52 5.97
N PHE A 204 -22.46 -7.25 4.94
CA PHE A 204 -21.53 -6.75 3.92
C PHE A 204 -22.15 -6.58 2.54
N TYR A 205 -23.47 -6.72 2.43
CA TYR A 205 -24.23 -6.48 1.18
C TYR A 205 -23.73 -7.32 0.00
N GLY A 206 -23.18 -8.52 0.28
CA GLY A 206 -22.65 -9.41 -0.75
C GLY A 206 -21.33 -8.94 -1.37
N ALA A 207 -20.68 -7.93 -0.79
CA ALA A 207 -19.50 -7.28 -1.38
C ALA A 207 -18.22 -8.11 -1.30
N TYR A 208 -18.17 -9.17 -0.49
CA TYR A 208 -16.97 -9.95 -0.25
C TYR A 208 -17.05 -11.37 -0.77
N LYS A 209 -15.88 -11.91 -1.05
CA LYS A 209 -15.69 -13.33 -1.35
C LYS A 209 -14.83 -13.96 -0.23
N ARG A 210 -15.16 -15.19 0.17
CA ARG A 210 -14.31 -15.92 1.12
C ARG A 210 -12.95 -16.20 0.49
N THR A 211 -11.89 -15.91 1.22
CA THR A 211 -10.51 -16.15 0.78
C THR A 211 -10.13 -17.61 1.02
N ASP A 212 -9.66 -18.30 0.00
CA ASP A 212 -9.28 -19.70 0.04
C ASP A 212 -7.76 -19.91 0.06
N SER A 213 -6.99 -18.87 -0.26
CA SER A 213 -5.52 -18.92 -0.32
C SER A 213 -4.88 -17.66 0.22
N PHE A 214 -3.67 -17.78 0.84
CA PHE A 214 -2.83 -16.63 1.19
C PHE A 214 -2.37 -15.83 -0.03
N PHE A 215 -2.32 -16.47 -1.19
CA PHE A 215 -1.84 -15.90 -2.45
C PHE A 215 -3.01 -15.70 -3.43
N GLU A 216 -4.20 -15.43 -2.90
CA GLU A 216 -5.42 -15.24 -3.71
C GLU A 216 -5.16 -14.23 -4.83
N ASN A 217 -5.73 -14.52 -5.99
CA ASN A 217 -5.57 -13.73 -7.21
C ASN A 217 -4.12 -13.64 -7.73
N SER A 218 -3.33 -14.69 -7.51
CA SER A 218 -1.98 -14.84 -8.06
C SER A 218 -1.76 -16.24 -8.60
N GLU A 219 -0.67 -16.44 -9.33
CA GLU A 219 -0.26 -17.78 -9.81
C GLU A 219 0.11 -18.76 -8.67
N LEU A 220 0.45 -18.23 -7.49
CA LEU A 220 0.75 -19.01 -6.30
C LEU A 220 -0.48 -19.40 -5.48
N ALA A 221 -1.68 -18.98 -5.89
CA ALA A 221 -2.92 -19.31 -5.20
C ALA A 221 -3.17 -20.81 -5.20
N SER A 222 -3.58 -21.34 -4.04
CA SER A 222 -4.00 -22.74 -3.93
C SER A 222 -5.25 -22.98 -4.79
N LYS A 223 -5.15 -23.86 -5.77
CA LYS A 223 -6.26 -24.22 -6.66
C LYS A 223 -6.43 -25.74 -6.66
N GLY A 224 -7.65 -26.19 -6.37
CA GLY A 224 -7.99 -27.61 -6.39
C GLY A 224 -7.38 -28.41 -5.23
N LEU A 225 -7.27 -29.72 -5.42
CA LEU A 225 -6.64 -30.63 -4.46
C LEU A 225 -5.14 -30.69 -4.70
N PRO A 226 -4.31 -30.76 -3.64
CA PRO A 226 -2.88 -30.98 -3.80
C PRO A 226 -2.63 -32.34 -4.49
N SER A 227 -1.71 -32.33 -5.44
CA SER A 227 -1.25 -33.53 -6.15
C SER A 227 -0.34 -34.42 -5.27
#